data_59f07ff97f7ae427dc70dfb4eefe0a57
#
_entry.id   59f07ff97f7ae427dc70dfb4eefe0a57
#
_cell.length_a   1.000
_cell.length_b   1.000
_cell.length_c   1.000
_cell.angle_alpha   90.00
_cell.angle_beta   90.00
_cell.angle_gamma   90.00
#
_symmetry.space_group_name_H-M   'P 1'
#
loop_
_entity.id
_entity.type
_entity.pdbx_description
1 polymer ?
#
loop_
_entity_poly.entity_id
_entity_poly.type
_entity_poly.pdbx_seq_one_letter_code
_entity_poly.pdbx_strand_id
1 'polypeptide(L)'
;MNKKKFLMTIGLLVGTFFLGSQVNANSEINRSEVLKIGKTIPNAQLNRFRQANIQIDDLKGKIKIISVVPQLNTPVCDKQTHQFSEKNGGLDENVDIITISTNTAQGQDSFAKKAKINNLIFLSDNPNFDFGKNTGLLIEEMGMLRRTVLVVDEKNIIRYVDFVPGGGLPDIKGALNAAKLVLLESS
;
A
#
# COMPACT_ATOMS: atom_id res chain seq x y z
N MET A 1 52.02 59.82 44.37
CA MET A 1 52.73 59.17 43.26
C MET A 1 52.31 57.70 43.24
N ASN A 2 51.20 57.33 42.54
CA ASN A 2 50.85 55.93 42.37
C ASN A 2 50.04 55.81 41.10
N LYS A 3 50.63 55.20 40.09
CA LYS A 3 50.05 54.91 38.79
C LYS A 3 49.16 53.67 38.95
N LYS A 4 47.80 53.79 38.83
CA LYS A 4 46.89 52.65 38.68
C LYS A 4 46.81 52.34 37.22
N LYS A 5 47.29 51.15 36.85
CA LYS A 5 47.11 50.57 35.53
C LYS A 5 45.66 50.06 35.41
N PHE A 6 44.91 50.55 34.42
CA PHE A 6 43.62 50.09 34.06
C PHE A 6 43.77 48.93 33.05
N LEU A 7 43.41 47.69 33.43
CA LEU A 7 43.43 46.53 32.57
C LEU A 7 42.07 46.43 31.88
N MET A 8 42.10 46.66 30.62
CA MET A 8 40.89 46.51 29.75
C MET A 8 40.80 45.06 29.30
N THR A 9 39.86 44.31 29.87
CA THR A 9 39.58 42.91 29.45
C THR A 9 38.65 42.94 28.26
N ILE A 10 39.15 42.58 27.08
CA ILE A 10 38.34 42.37 25.88
C ILE A 10 37.73 40.98 25.97
N GLY A 11 36.44 40.93 26.27
CA GLY A 11 35.66 39.70 26.20
C GLY A 11 35.34 39.32 24.76
N LEU A 12 35.96 38.26 24.28
CA LEU A 12 35.69 37.66 22.97
C LEU A 12 34.41 36.81 23.09
N LEU A 13 33.28 37.35 22.61
CA LEU A 13 32.04 36.59 22.49
C LEU A 13 32.16 35.67 21.27
N VAL A 14 32.48 34.40 21.51
CA VAL A 14 32.36 33.36 20.49
C VAL A 14 30.91 32.96 20.40
N GLY A 15 30.18 33.57 19.48
CA GLY A 15 28.84 33.14 19.12
C GLY A 15 28.93 31.82 18.33
N THR A 16 28.66 30.69 18.97
CA THR A 16 28.43 29.44 18.28
C THR A 16 27.07 29.49 17.55
N PHE A 17 27.13 29.77 16.27
CA PHE A 17 26.00 29.60 15.39
C PHE A 17 25.73 28.08 15.28
N PHE A 18 24.78 27.57 16.05
CA PHE A 18 24.17 26.26 15.79
C PHE A 18 23.30 26.40 14.54
N LEU A 19 23.86 26.07 13.38
CA LEU A 19 23.05 25.73 12.23
C LEU A 19 22.31 24.43 12.57
N GLY A 20 21.14 24.58 13.14
CA GLY A 20 20.17 23.48 13.23
C GLY A 20 19.84 23.03 11.81
N SER A 21 20.43 21.92 11.38
CA SER A 21 19.96 21.18 10.22
C SER A 21 18.52 20.83 10.50
N GLN A 22 17.60 21.56 9.90
CA GLN A 22 16.21 21.15 9.78
C GLN A 22 16.24 19.89 8.92
N VAL A 23 16.34 18.73 9.57
CA VAL A 23 16.04 17.46 8.94
C VAL A 23 14.54 17.55 8.63
N ASN A 24 14.20 17.84 7.38
CA ASN A 24 12.87 17.57 6.85
C ASN A 24 12.67 16.07 6.99
N ALA A 25 12.19 15.65 8.14
CA ALA A 25 11.56 14.36 8.30
C ALA A 25 10.29 14.42 7.45
N ASN A 26 10.39 14.07 6.17
CA ASN A 26 9.28 13.50 5.45
C ASN A 26 8.84 12.35 6.34
N SER A 27 7.77 12.53 7.09
CA SER A 27 7.21 11.49 7.93
C SER A 27 6.73 10.40 6.98
N GLU A 28 7.56 9.37 6.76
CA GLU A 28 7.12 8.19 6.03
C GLU A 28 5.80 7.75 6.66
N ILE A 29 4.75 7.67 5.84
CA ILE A 29 3.44 7.21 6.30
C ILE A 29 3.63 5.81 6.88
N ASN A 30 3.35 5.67 8.17
CA ASN A 30 3.46 4.38 8.84
C ASN A 30 2.31 3.47 8.40
N ARG A 31 2.59 2.60 7.43
CA ARG A 31 1.59 1.69 6.86
C ARG A 31 0.87 0.83 7.90
N SER A 32 1.53 0.43 8.98
CA SER A 32 0.92 -0.41 10.02
C SER A 32 -0.12 0.36 10.86
N GLU A 33 0.00 1.68 10.92
CA GLU A 33 -1.01 2.52 11.56
C GLU A 33 -2.13 2.90 10.59
N VAL A 34 -1.83 3.07 9.31
CA VAL A 34 -2.81 3.40 8.27
C VAL A 34 -3.66 2.18 7.92
N LEU A 35 -3.01 1.03 7.67
CA LEU A 35 -3.65 -0.23 7.29
C LEU A 35 -3.87 -1.12 8.53
N LYS A 36 -4.54 -0.59 9.54
CA LYS A 36 -4.87 -1.31 10.78
C LYS A 36 -6.28 -1.86 10.72
N ILE A 37 -6.47 -3.07 11.25
CA ILE A 37 -7.80 -3.68 11.39
C ILE A 37 -8.75 -2.71 12.13
N GLY A 38 -9.95 -2.53 11.60
CA GLY A 38 -10.97 -1.62 12.12
C GLY A 38 -10.90 -0.21 11.55
N LYS A 39 -9.85 0.17 10.80
CA LYS A 39 -9.80 1.45 10.09
C LYS A 39 -10.36 1.34 8.68
N THR A 40 -10.86 2.45 8.16
CA THR A 40 -11.22 2.57 6.75
C THR A 40 -9.96 2.56 5.90
N ILE A 41 -9.94 1.77 4.82
CA ILE A 41 -8.85 1.82 3.84
C ILE A 41 -8.78 3.21 3.21
N PRO A 42 -7.59 3.82 3.07
CA PRO A 42 -7.47 5.13 2.42
C PRO A 42 -8.03 5.13 1.00
N ASN A 43 -8.77 6.19 0.65
CA ASN A 43 -9.20 6.37 -0.72
C ASN A 43 -8.02 6.65 -1.64
N ALA A 44 -8.08 6.14 -2.86
CA ALA A 44 -7.05 6.32 -3.89
C ALA A 44 -7.66 6.14 -5.27
N GLN A 45 -7.13 6.89 -6.23
CA GLN A 45 -7.50 6.72 -7.63
C GLN A 45 -6.65 5.63 -8.26
N LEU A 46 -7.30 4.69 -8.95
CA LEU A 46 -6.68 3.57 -9.64
C LEU A 46 -7.13 3.55 -11.11
N ASN A 47 -6.30 3.02 -11.97
CA ASN A 47 -6.57 2.94 -13.40
C ASN A 47 -6.95 1.51 -13.81
N ARG A 48 -7.91 1.41 -14.74
CA ARG A 48 -8.32 0.15 -15.35
C ARG A 48 -8.28 0.26 -16.87
N PHE A 49 -7.76 -0.76 -17.54
CA PHE A 49 -7.58 -0.70 -18.99
C PHE A 49 -8.90 -0.49 -19.74
N ARG A 50 -8.94 0.54 -20.60
CA ARG A 50 -10.12 0.92 -21.39
C ARG A 50 -11.41 1.19 -20.60
N GLN A 51 -11.26 1.55 -19.32
CA GLN A 51 -12.39 1.91 -18.46
C GLN A 51 -12.06 3.24 -17.76
N ALA A 52 -13.08 3.86 -17.19
CA ALA A 52 -12.89 5.05 -16.34
C ALA A 52 -12.03 4.69 -15.12
N ASN A 53 -11.29 5.68 -14.63
CA ASN A 53 -10.57 5.55 -13.37
C ASN A 53 -11.57 5.26 -12.24
N ILE A 54 -11.14 4.45 -11.29
CA ILE A 54 -11.95 4.01 -10.16
C ILE A 54 -11.34 4.53 -8.85
N GLN A 55 -12.17 4.98 -7.95
CA GLN A 55 -11.76 5.28 -6.58
C GLN A 55 -11.97 4.05 -5.70
N ILE A 56 -11.13 3.86 -4.68
CA ILE A 56 -11.37 2.80 -3.67
C ILE A 56 -12.77 2.96 -3.06
N ASP A 57 -13.21 4.21 -2.86
CA ASP A 57 -14.56 4.51 -2.35
C ASP A 57 -15.69 4.07 -3.26
N ASP A 58 -15.47 3.94 -4.55
CA ASP A 58 -16.47 3.43 -5.53
C ASP A 58 -16.66 1.90 -5.42
N LEU A 59 -15.75 1.21 -4.72
CA LEU A 59 -15.80 -0.25 -4.50
C LEU A 59 -16.62 -0.64 -3.25
N LYS A 60 -17.41 0.29 -2.68
CA LYS A 60 -18.32 0.00 -1.56
C LYS A 60 -19.44 -0.96 -1.98
N GLY A 61 -19.98 -1.70 -1.01
CA GLY A 61 -21.12 -2.61 -1.21
C GLY A 61 -20.74 -4.07 -1.42
N LYS A 62 -19.45 -4.40 -1.55
CA LYS A 62 -18.96 -5.77 -1.55
C LYS A 62 -17.77 -5.96 -0.64
N ILE A 63 -17.61 -7.16 -0.10
CA ILE A 63 -16.37 -7.57 0.56
C ILE A 63 -15.29 -7.70 -0.50
N LYS A 64 -14.07 -7.31 -0.15
CA LYS A 64 -12.93 -7.31 -1.07
C LYS A 64 -11.74 -8.03 -0.48
N ILE A 65 -11.06 -8.85 -1.27
CA ILE A 65 -9.68 -9.25 -1.02
C ILE A 65 -8.82 -8.37 -1.92
N ILE A 66 -7.97 -7.54 -1.34
CA ILE A 66 -7.02 -6.68 -2.06
C ILE A 66 -5.64 -7.31 -2.00
N SER A 67 -5.21 -7.88 -3.10
CA SER A 67 -3.89 -8.50 -3.29
C SER A 67 -2.93 -7.49 -3.90
N VAL A 68 -2.07 -6.89 -3.08
CA VAL A 68 -1.07 -5.93 -3.54
C VAL A 68 0.21 -6.68 -3.92
N VAL A 69 0.67 -6.49 -5.15
CA VAL A 69 1.89 -7.09 -5.68
C VAL A 69 2.85 -6.02 -6.20
N PRO A 70 4.17 -6.16 -5.98
CA PRO A 70 5.17 -5.23 -6.52
C PRO A 70 5.10 -5.10 -8.04
N GLN A 71 5.13 -6.23 -8.75
CA GLN A 71 5.16 -6.27 -10.21
C GLN A 71 4.71 -7.63 -10.74
N LEU A 72 3.63 -7.67 -11.54
CA LEU A 72 2.97 -8.90 -12.00
C LEU A 72 3.86 -9.89 -12.76
N ASN A 73 4.82 -9.38 -13.53
CA ASN A 73 5.68 -10.21 -14.38
C ASN A 73 6.84 -10.89 -13.63
N THR A 74 6.76 -11.02 -12.30
CA THR A 74 7.76 -11.70 -11.49
C THR A 74 7.21 -13.03 -10.95
N PRO A 75 8.05 -14.08 -10.78
CA PRO A 75 7.56 -15.43 -10.44
C PRO A 75 6.69 -15.50 -9.19
N VAL A 76 7.02 -14.73 -8.14
CA VAL A 76 6.27 -14.75 -6.86
C VAL A 76 4.94 -14.01 -7.00
N CYS A 77 4.90 -12.88 -7.73
CA CYS A 77 3.65 -12.13 -7.97
C CYS A 77 2.71 -12.91 -8.89
N ASP A 78 3.24 -13.53 -9.92
CA ASP A 78 2.50 -14.43 -10.81
C ASP A 78 1.85 -15.58 -10.01
N LYS A 79 2.64 -16.29 -9.20
CA LYS A 79 2.16 -17.35 -8.32
C LYS A 79 1.09 -16.88 -7.33
N GLN A 80 1.27 -15.71 -6.69
CA GLN A 80 0.27 -15.13 -5.79
C GLN A 80 -1.04 -14.89 -6.52
N THR A 81 -0.99 -14.28 -7.70
CA THR A 81 -2.17 -13.95 -8.50
C THR A 81 -2.91 -15.19 -8.95
N HIS A 82 -2.19 -16.23 -9.43
CA HIS A 82 -2.79 -17.52 -9.77
C HIS A 82 -3.44 -18.21 -8.56
N GLN A 83 -2.81 -18.16 -7.38
CA GLN A 83 -3.38 -18.78 -6.18
C GLN A 83 -4.71 -18.13 -5.76
N PHE A 84 -4.85 -16.81 -5.86
CA PHE A 84 -6.12 -16.13 -5.59
C PHE A 84 -7.18 -16.44 -6.66
N SER A 85 -6.77 -16.59 -7.92
CA SER A 85 -7.70 -16.99 -8.99
C SER A 85 -8.19 -18.44 -8.85
N GLU A 86 -7.28 -19.38 -8.59
CA GLU A 86 -7.56 -20.82 -8.69
C GLU A 86 -8.03 -21.45 -7.38
N LYS A 87 -7.62 -20.89 -6.21
CA LYS A 87 -7.86 -21.51 -4.90
C LYS A 87 -8.87 -20.77 -4.03
N ASN A 88 -9.62 -19.83 -4.62
CA ASN A 88 -10.59 -19.03 -3.87
C ASN A 88 -11.84 -19.83 -3.42
N GLY A 89 -12.06 -21.02 -4.00
CA GLY A 89 -13.16 -21.92 -3.61
C GLY A 89 -14.55 -21.34 -3.88
N GLY A 90 -14.69 -20.55 -4.95
CA GLY A 90 -15.95 -19.91 -5.34
C GLY A 90 -16.26 -18.62 -4.60
N LEU A 91 -15.32 -18.08 -3.79
CA LEU A 91 -15.52 -16.79 -3.12
C LEU A 91 -15.69 -15.62 -4.08
N ASP A 92 -15.14 -15.71 -5.29
CA ASP A 92 -15.23 -14.69 -6.33
C ASP A 92 -16.66 -14.45 -6.84
N GLU A 93 -17.62 -15.29 -6.49
CA GLU A 93 -19.06 -15.04 -6.73
C GLU A 93 -19.61 -13.94 -5.80
N ASN A 94 -19.12 -13.86 -4.54
CA ASN A 94 -19.65 -12.98 -3.51
C ASN A 94 -18.64 -11.92 -3.01
N VAL A 95 -17.37 -12.11 -3.31
CA VAL A 95 -16.24 -11.27 -2.85
C VAL A 95 -15.47 -10.80 -4.07
N ASP A 96 -15.23 -9.50 -4.18
CA ASP A 96 -14.37 -8.98 -5.23
C ASP A 96 -12.90 -9.27 -4.88
N ILE A 97 -12.20 -10.00 -5.73
CA ILE A 97 -10.77 -10.25 -5.57
C ILE A 97 -10.02 -9.31 -6.50
N ILE A 98 -9.30 -8.37 -5.90
CA ILE A 98 -8.66 -7.24 -6.59
C ILE A 98 -7.15 -7.39 -6.51
N THR A 99 -6.47 -7.31 -7.64
CA THR A 99 -5.01 -7.24 -7.70
C THR A 99 -4.58 -5.81 -8.01
N ILE A 100 -3.78 -5.20 -7.11
CA ILE A 100 -3.21 -3.87 -7.30
C ILE A 100 -1.70 -3.99 -7.51
N SER A 101 -1.18 -3.29 -8.53
CA SER A 101 0.27 -3.20 -8.80
C SER A 101 0.61 -1.89 -9.49
N THR A 102 1.91 -1.58 -9.60
CA THR A 102 2.39 -0.43 -10.37
C THR A 102 2.59 -0.72 -11.86
N ASN A 103 2.27 -1.92 -12.33
CA ASN A 103 2.17 -2.18 -13.77
C ASN A 103 1.12 -1.28 -14.41
N THR A 104 1.35 -0.81 -15.63
CA THR A 104 0.33 -0.03 -16.36
C THR A 104 -0.96 -0.84 -16.52
N ALA A 105 -2.11 -0.17 -16.61
CA ALA A 105 -3.40 -0.86 -16.81
C ALA A 105 -3.40 -1.76 -18.07
N GLN A 106 -2.74 -1.33 -19.15
CA GLN A 106 -2.55 -2.17 -20.34
C GLN A 106 -1.67 -3.39 -20.06
N GLY A 107 -0.59 -3.22 -19.28
CA GLY A 107 0.28 -4.32 -18.89
C GLY A 107 -0.44 -5.36 -18.05
N GLN A 108 -1.31 -4.93 -17.14
CA GLN A 108 -2.15 -5.81 -16.33
C GLN A 108 -3.17 -6.60 -17.17
N ASP A 109 -3.83 -5.94 -18.13
CA ASP A 109 -4.76 -6.59 -19.08
C ASP A 109 -4.04 -7.64 -19.93
N SER A 110 -2.84 -7.32 -20.43
CA SER A 110 -2.01 -8.25 -21.18
C SER A 110 -1.59 -9.47 -20.34
N PHE A 111 -1.22 -9.24 -19.07
CA PHE A 111 -0.92 -10.30 -18.12
C PHE A 111 -2.14 -11.21 -17.89
N ALA A 112 -3.29 -10.63 -17.54
CA ALA A 112 -4.53 -11.37 -17.28
C ALA A 112 -4.92 -12.27 -18.46
N LYS A 113 -4.85 -11.76 -19.68
CA LYS A 113 -5.13 -12.51 -20.91
C LYS A 113 -4.16 -13.67 -21.12
N LYS A 114 -2.86 -13.42 -20.96
CA LYS A 114 -1.82 -14.46 -21.09
C LYS A 114 -1.96 -15.55 -20.03
N ALA A 115 -2.25 -15.15 -18.80
CA ALA A 115 -2.45 -16.04 -17.66
C ALA A 115 -3.83 -16.73 -17.68
N LYS A 116 -4.75 -16.32 -18.59
CA LYS A 116 -6.15 -16.80 -18.66
C LYS A 116 -6.93 -16.58 -17.35
N ILE A 117 -6.64 -15.48 -16.64
CA ILE A 117 -7.32 -15.09 -15.42
C ILE A 117 -8.44 -14.10 -15.78
N ASN A 118 -9.68 -14.44 -15.46
CA ASN A 118 -10.88 -13.66 -15.77
C ASN A 118 -11.78 -13.40 -14.56
N ASN A 119 -11.44 -13.96 -13.40
CA ASN A 119 -12.21 -13.85 -12.16
C ASN A 119 -11.54 -12.92 -11.12
N LEU A 120 -10.49 -12.19 -11.51
CA LEU A 120 -9.87 -11.14 -10.70
C LEU A 120 -10.05 -9.78 -11.35
N ILE A 121 -10.15 -8.75 -10.51
CA ILE A 121 -10.16 -7.34 -10.91
C ILE A 121 -8.72 -6.81 -10.84
N PHE A 122 -8.19 -6.32 -11.95
CA PHE A 122 -6.86 -5.73 -12.01
C PHE A 122 -6.96 -4.21 -11.99
N LEU A 123 -6.29 -3.57 -11.03
CA LEU A 123 -6.25 -2.11 -10.87
C LEU A 123 -4.80 -1.64 -10.78
N SER A 124 -4.48 -0.65 -11.61
CA SER A 124 -3.14 -0.08 -11.72
C SER A 124 -3.01 1.17 -10.86
N ASP A 125 -1.98 1.21 -10.03
CA ASP A 125 -1.58 2.40 -9.27
C ASP A 125 -0.65 3.34 -10.08
N ASN A 126 -0.37 3.01 -11.35
CA ASN A 126 0.41 3.81 -12.27
C ASN A 126 -0.50 4.81 -13.02
N PRO A 127 -0.10 6.07 -13.29
CA PRO A 127 1.22 6.64 -13.03
C PRO A 127 1.35 7.41 -11.71
N ASN A 128 0.26 7.66 -10.98
CA ASN A 128 0.26 8.61 -9.86
C ASN A 128 0.71 8.01 -8.54
N PHE A 129 0.62 6.67 -8.39
CA PHE A 129 0.92 5.93 -7.17
C PHE A 129 0.11 6.40 -5.95
N ASP A 130 -1.15 6.81 -6.17
CA ASP A 130 -2.01 7.35 -5.11
C ASP A 130 -2.28 6.31 -4.01
N PHE A 131 -2.55 5.07 -4.41
CA PHE A 131 -2.77 3.98 -3.45
C PHE A 131 -1.51 3.71 -2.62
N GLY A 132 -0.36 3.57 -3.28
CA GLY A 132 0.92 3.33 -2.60
C GLY A 132 1.30 4.44 -1.64
N LYS A 133 1.11 5.71 -2.04
CA LYS A 133 1.37 6.89 -1.22
C LYS A 133 0.42 6.96 -0.03
N ASN A 134 -0.89 6.88 -0.25
CA ASN A 134 -1.89 7.05 0.79
C ASN A 134 -1.87 5.91 1.83
N THR A 135 -1.41 4.71 1.44
CA THR A 135 -1.30 3.54 2.31
C THR A 135 0.08 3.34 2.93
N GLY A 136 1.10 4.08 2.50
CA GLY A 136 2.50 3.86 2.89
C GLY A 136 3.11 2.58 2.30
N LEU A 137 2.52 2.03 1.24
CA LEU A 137 3.01 0.82 0.58
C LEU A 137 3.99 1.12 -0.57
N LEU A 138 4.10 2.35 -1.03
CA LEU A 138 5.03 2.71 -2.10
C LEU A 138 6.49 2.62 -1.61
N ILE A 139 7.32 1.96 -2.39
CA ILE A 139 8.79 2.01 -2.31
C ILE A 139 9.21 3.01 -3.39
N GLU A 140 9.40 4.26 -3.02
CA GLU A 140 9.59 5.37 -3.96
C GLU A 140 10.79 5.14 -4.89
N GLU A 141 11.92 4.69 -4.35
CA GLU A 141 13.16 4.47 -5.10
C GLU A 141 13.00 3.40 -6.18
N MET A 142 12.06 2.47 -6.00
CA MET A 142 11.81 1.36 -6.92
C MET A 142 10.57 1.58 -7.79
N GLY A 143 9.71 2.54 -7.47
CA GLY A 143 8.42 2.73 -8.10
C GLY A 143 7.52 1.48 -7.99
N MET A 144 7.60 0.75 -6.89
CA MET A 144 6.88 -0.51 -6.65
C MET A 144 6.13 -0.49 -5.33
N LEU A 145 5.08 -1.32 -5.24
CA LEU A 145 4.33 -1.49 -3.99
C LEU A 145 4.94 -2.61 -3.12
N ARG A 146 4.89 -2.41 -1.81
CA ARG A 146 5.19 -3.48 -0.83
C ARG A 146 4.09 -4.53 -0.89
N ARG A 147 4.48 -5.80 -0.98
CA ARG A 147 3.54 -6.92 -0.99
C ARG A 147 2.70 -6.92 0.28
N THR A 148 1.39 -6.91 0.10
CA THR A 148 0.42 -6.86 1.20
C THR A 148 -0.88 -7.51 0.75
N VAL A 149 -1.59 -8.19 1.65
CA VAL A 149 -2.95 -8.65 1.40
C VAL A 149 -3.88 -8.03 2.45
N LEU A 150 -5.00 -7.50 2.00
CA LEU A 150 -6.03 -6.93 2.84
C LEU A 150 -7.36 -7.66 2.58
N VAL A 151 -8.17 -7.84 3.62
CA VAL A 151 -9.61 -8.10 3.48
C VAL A 151 -10.35 -6.89 4.00
N VAL A 152 -11.28 -6.41 3.20
CA VAL A 152 -12.03 -5.17 3.47
C VAL A 152 -13.51 -5.47 3.31
N ASP A 153 -14.33 -5.03 4.27
CA ASP A 153 -15.78 -5.23 4.23
C ASP A 153 -16.52 -4.28 3.25
N GLU A 154 -17.84 -4.36 3.21
CA GLU A 154 -18.68 -3.55 2.31
C GLU A 154 -18.59 -2.05 2.61
N LYS A 155 -18.20 -1.67 3.83
CA LYS A 155 -18.03 -0.28 4.27
C LYS A 155 -16.61 0.23 4.09
N ASN A 156 -15.75 -0.54 3.43
CA ASN A 156 -14.33 -0.27 3.28
C ASN A 156 -13.53 -0.27 4.60
N ILE A 157 -14.00 -1.03 5.62
CA ILE A 157 -13.26 -1.24 6.87
C ILE A 157 -12.33 -2.44 6.72
N ILE A 158 -11.08 -2.27 7.10
CA ILE A 158 -10.06 -3.34 7.06
C ILE A 158 -10.38 -4.38 8.12
N ARG A 159 -10.53 -5.64 7.71
CA ARG A 159 -10.85 -6.79 8.56
C ARG A 159 -9.67 -7.77 8.70
N TYR A 160 -8.73 -7.71 7.79
CA TYR A 160 -7.52 -8.51 7.79
C TYR A 160 -6.38 -7.76 7.09
N VAL A 161 -5.16 -7.94 7.55
CA VAL A 161 -3.95 -7.43 6.91
C VAL A 161 -2.80 -8.43 7.07
N ASP A 162 -2.10 -8.69 5.97
CA ASP A 162 -0.86 -9.47 5.94
C ASP A 162 0.22 -8.64 5.23
N PHE A 163 1.17 -8.10 5.99
CA PHE A 163 2.36 -7.42 5.48
C PHE A 163 3.43 -8.47 5.22
N VAL A 164 3.72 -8.78 3.96
CA VAL A 164 4.67 -9.84 3.59
C VAL A 164 6.10 -9.31 3.54
N PRO A 165 6.96 -9.66 4.49
CA PRO A 165 8.36 -9.26 4.44
C PRO A 165 9.15 -10.09 3.43
N GLY A 166 10.24 -9.52 2.91
CA GLY A 166 11.28 -10.26 2.19
C GLY A 166 10.90 -10.92 0.86
N GLY A 167 9.79 -10.50 0.24
CA GLY A 167 9.43 -10.97 -1.11
C GLY A 167 8.81 -12.38 -1.19
N GLY A 168 8.43 -12.97 -0.05
CA GLY A 168 7.74 -14.25 0.02
C GLY A 168 6.29 -14.21 -0.51
N LEU A 169 5.59 -15.35 -0.43
CA LEU A 169 4.15 -15.43 -0.66
C LEU A 169 3.39 -15.00 0.60
N PRO A 170 2.22 -14.35 0.46
CA PRO A 170 1.34 -14.06 1.58
C PRO A 170 0.63 -15.33 2.09
N ASP A 171 0.00 -15.22 3.26
CA ASP A 171 -0.91 -16.25 3.76
C ASP A 171 -2.24 -16.21 2.99
N ILE A 172 -2.24 -16.84 1.81
CA ILE A 172 -3.41 -16.93 0.93
C ILE A 172 -4.61 -17.57 1.68
N LYS A 173 -4.37 -18.65 2.43
CA LYS A 173 -5.41 -19.36 3.16
C LYS A 173 -6.00 -18.51 4.27
N GLY A 174 -5.17 -17.78 5.01
CA GLY A 174 -5.60 -16.84 6.04
C GLY A 174 -6.48 -15.74 5.48
N ALA A 175 -6.09 -15.12 4.35
CA ALA A 175 -6.87 -14.10 3.67
C ALA A 175 -8.24 -14.63 3.18
N LEU A 176 -8.27 -15.81 2.56
CA LEU A 176 -9.52 -16.44 2.10
C LEU A 176 -10.44 -16.78 3.27
N ASN A 177 -9.89 -17.30 4.38
CA ASN A 177 -10.67 -17.59 5.58
C ASN A 177 -11.22 -16.30 6.23
N ALA A 178 -10.42 -15.25 6.29
CA ALA A 178 -10.88 -13.95 6.79
C ALA A 178 -12.05 -13.40 5.96
N ALA A 179 -11.97 -13.48 4.63
CA ALA A 179 -13.06 -13.05 3.75
C ALA A 179 -14.34 -13.88 3.95
N LYS A 180 -14.21 -15.21 4.14
CA LYS A 180 -15.35 -16.08 4.48
C LYS A 180 -16.01 -15.69 5.79
N LEU A 181 -15.24 -15.38 6.83
CA LEU A 181 -15.77 -14.94 8.13
C LEU A 181 -16.54 -13.63 7.99
N VAL A 182 -15.97 -12.64 7.28
CA VAL A 182 -16.65 -11.36 7.03
C VAL A 182 -17.96 -11.58 6.25
N LEU A 183 -17.97 -12.47 5.26
CA LEU A 183 -19.17 -12.80 4.49
C LEU A 183 -20.26 -13.41 5.38
N LEU A 184 -19.90 -14.29 6.31
CA LEU A 184 -20.84 -14.89 7.26
C LEU A 184 -21.39 -13.87 8.28
N GLU A 185 -20.62 -12.85 8.65
CA GLU A 185 -21.07 -11.78 9.54
C GLU A 185 -22.05 -10.81 8.85
N SER A 186 -22.02 -10.73 7.51
CA SER A 186 -22.85 -9.83 6.70
C SER A 186 -24.17 -10.46 6.25
N SER A 187 -24.32 -11.77 6.43
CA SER A 187 -25.53 -12.54 6.05
C SER A 187 -26.54 -12.58 7.19
#